data_36cfa0b9e138830bad3860c9a1eb9a56
#
_entry.id   36cfa0b9e138830bad3860c9a1eb9a56
#
_cell.length_a   1.000
_cell.length_b   1.000
_cell.length_c   1.000
_cell.angle_alpha   90.00
_cell.angle_beta   90.00
_cell.angle_gamma   90.00
#
_symmetry.space_group_name_H-M   'P 1'
#
loop_
_entity.id
_entity.type
_entity.pdbx_description
1 polymer ?
#
loop_
_entity_poly.entity_id
_entity_poly.type
_entity_poly.pdbx_seq_one_letter_code
_entity_poly.pdbx_strand_id
1 'polypeptide(L)'
;KGKRISLGLRGQSDWGVYPRLLLKHVFGITPKNADIRHMTPGALTQQLIDGVTDAVVIPIGAEPNMKEFLIPGLVRRLEATGKKMCYLGVTKEDIDKLNKKFQATWIHVNLKPNTLPHQSKPLGIGVNRAYAVVHPTFSDEKAYKVVMAIAKIAPKMKELHALWRAWSPGLMTCGLSEENTHPGAVKAFKELGWWGQTKKCSPMTYPKG
;
A
#
# COMPACT_ATOMS: atom_id res chain seq x y z
N LYS A 1 19.81 14.49 5.25
CA LYS A 1 20.03 15.10 6.57
C LYS A 1 19.76 16.60 6.47
N GLY A 2 19.35 17.24 7.57
CA GLY A 2 19.02 18.67 7.61
C GLY A 2 17.75 19.08 6.85
N LYS A 3 16.95 18.12 6.35
CA LYS A 3 15.75 18.39 5.58
C LYS A 3 14.50 18.33 6.43
N ARG A 4 13.47 19.06 6.00
CA ARG A 4 12.13 19.05 6.58
C ARG A 4 11.32 17.98 5.89
N ILE A 5 10.86 16.98 6.63
CA ILE A 5 10.18 15.80 6.09
C ILE A 5 8.82 15.67 6.77
N SER A 6 7.76 15.61 5.98
CA SER A 6 6.41 15.44 6.51
C SER A 6 5.87 14.05 6.20
N LEU A 7 5.38 13.39 7.24
CA LEU A 7 4.79 12.07 7.23
C LEU A 7 3.33 12.15 7.65
N GLY A 8 2.57 11.10 7.37
CA GLY A 8 1.22 10.96 7.91
C GLY A 8 1.20 10.77 9.42
N LEU A 9 0.02 10.66 9.99
CA LEU A 9 -0.16 10.49 11.43
C LEU A 9 0.59 9.26 11.95
N ARG A 10 1.18 9.37 13.14
CA ARG A 10 2.12 8.38 13.69
C ARG A 10 1.59 6.95 13.73
N GLY A 11 0.28 6.76 13.95
CA GLY A 11 -0.37 5.45 14.02
C GLY A 11 -0.82 4.89 12.66
N GLN A 12 -0.76 5.66 11.58
CA GLN A 12 -1.13 5.18 10.26
C GLN A 12 0.00 4.33 9.65
N SER A 13 -0.32 3.09 9.24
CA SER A 13 0.71 2.15 8.75
C SER A 13 1.46 2.71 7.54
N ASP A 14 0.76 3.08 6.48
CA ASP A 14 1.35 3.45 5.19
C ASP A 14 1.86 4.88 5.13
N TRP A 15 1.24 5.78 5.91
CA TRP A 15 1.56 7.20 5.92
C TRP A 15 2.56 7.59 7.00
N GLY A 16 2.59 6.86 8.11
CA GLY A 16 3.36 7.23 9.30
C GLY A 16 4.36 6.18 9.75
N VAL A 17 3.91 4.93 9.98
CA VAL A 17 4.77 3.88 10.56
C VAL A 17 5.82 3.42 9.56
N TYR A 18 5.40 2.92 8.42
CA TYR A 18 6.31 2.39 7.39
C TYR A 18 7.33 3.41 6.90
N PRO A 19 6.94 4.65 6.49
CA PRO A 19 7.91 5.65 6.07
C PRO A 19 8.91 6.03 7.17
N ARG A 20 8.48 6.07 8.43
CA ARG A 20 9.39 6.33 9.54
C ARG A 20 10.44 5.23 9.71
N LEU A 21 10.05 3.97 9.51
CA LEU A 21 10.98 2.84 9.56
C LEU A 21 11.97 2.90 8.40
N LEU A 22 11.51 3.22 7.18
CA LEU A 22 12.38 3.44 6.01
C LEU A 22 13.38 4.57 6.28
N LEU A 23 12.91 5.73 6.71
CA LEU A 23 13.76 6.89 7.01
C LEU A 23 14.87 6.50 7.99
N LYS A 24 14.51 5.83 9.09
CA LYS A 24 15.46 5.48 10.14
C LYS A 24 16.43 4.38 9.72
N HIS A 25 15.94 3.29 9.14
CA HIS A 25 16.70 2.05 9.00
C HIS A 25 17.33 1.85 7.61
N VAL A 26 16.83 2.55 6.61
CA VAL A 26 17.38 2.53 5.24
C VAL A 26 18.21 3.80 4.99
N PHE A 27 17.63 4.96 5.27
CA PHE A 27 18.26 6.24 4.94
C PHE A 27 19.06 6.88 6.10
N GLY A 28 19.01 6.30 7.30
CA GLY A 28 19.69 6.86 8.49
C GLY A 28 19.14 8.22 8.91
N ILE A 29 17.89 8.53 8.56
CA ILE A 29 17.23 9.80 8.86
C ILE A 29 16.38 9.65 10.11
N THR A 30 16.64 10.49 11.09
CA THR A 30 15.98 10.50 12.41
C THR A 30 15.70 11.93 12.86
N PRO A 31 14.89 12.16 13.92
CA PRO A 31 14.69 13.50 14.47
C PRO A 31 15.98 14.21 14.95
N LYS A 32 17.08 13.48 15.12
CA LYS A 32 18.38 14.06 15.46
C LYS A 32 19.06 14.76 14.28
N ASN A 33 18.69 14.42 13.04
CA ASN A 33 19.37 14.91 11.84
C ASN A 33 18.41 15.38 10.73
N ALA A 34 17.12 15.49 11.02
CA ALA A 34 16.09 16.04 10.14
C ALA A 34 14.90 16.55 10.97
N ASP A 35 14.17 17.54 10.45
CA ASP A 35 12.90 17.98 11.02
C ASP A 35 11.78 17.08 10.48
N ILE A 36 11.33 16.11 11.30
CA ILE A 36 10.29 15.16 10.93
C ILE A 36 8.97 15.57 11.58
N ARG A 37 8.00 15.92 10.76
CA ARG A 37 6.65 16.33 11.17
C ARG A 37 5.61 15.29 10.81
N HIS A 38 4.53 15.23 11.59
CA HIS A 38 3.39 14.34 11.33
C HIS A 38 2.13 15.17 11.15
N MET A 39 1.37 14.86 10.08
CA MET A 39 0.17 15.61 9.75
C MET A 39 -0.84 14.75 8.98
N THR A 40 -2.02 15.28 8.75
CA THR A 40 -3.03 14.61 7.94
C THR A 40 -2.61 14.50 6.47
N PRO A 41 -3.05 13.47 5.73
CA PRO A 41 -2.70 13.29 4.31
C PRO A 41 -3.01 14.51 3.44
N GLY A 42 -4.11 15.21 3.71
CA GLY A 42 -4.47 16.44 2.96
C GLY A 42 -3.47 17.57 3.12
N ALA A 43 -2.86 17.71 4.29
CA ALA A 43 -1.87 18.75 4.57
C ALA A 43 -0.50 18.45 3.94
N LEU A 44 -0.11 17.18 3.78
CA LEU A 44 1.21 16.78 3.28
C LEU A 44 1.55 17.41 1.92
N THR A 45 0.62 17.33 0.97
CA THR A 45 0.84 17.87 -0.38
C THR A 45 0.92 19.39 -0.36
N GLN A 46 0.07 20.05 0.42
CA GLN A 46 0.08 21.51 0.50
C GLN A 46 1.40 22.02 1.09
N GLN A 47 1.89 21.37 2.14
CA GLN A 47 3.19 21.72 2.77
C GLN A 47 4.36 21.59 1.77
N LEU A 48 4.31 20.59 0.87
CA LEU A 48 5.34 20.44 -0.16
C LEU A 48 5.20 21.49 -1.27
N ILE A 49 3.97 21.80 -1.69
CA ILE A 49 3.69 22.85 -2.69
C ILE A 49 4.16 24.22 -2.16
N ASP A 50 3.88 24.53 -0.92
CA ASP A 50 4.22 25.81 -0.28
C ASP A 50 5.72 25.90 0.08
N GLY A 51 6.49 24.83 -0.11
CA GLY A 51 7.91 24.79 0.24
C GLY A 51 8.20 24.78 1.75
N VAL A 52 7.19 24.48 2.57
CA VAL A 52 7.34 24.36 4.04
C VAL A 52 8.03 23.05 4.40
N THR A 53 7.90 22.03 3.56
CA THR A 53 8.59 20.75 3.67
C THR A 53 9.36 20.43 2.39
N ASP A 54 10.47 19.70 2.53
CA ASP A 54 11.33 19.32 1.41
C ASP A 54 10.99 17.94 0.85
N ALA A 55 10.36 17.08 1.65
CA ALA A 55 9.94 15.75 1.24
C ALA A 55 8.67 15.31 1.99
N VAL A 56 7.87 14.50 1.32
CA VAL A 56 6.65 13.89 1.86
C VAL A 56 6.57 12.42 1.48
N VAL A 57 5.80 11.64 2.23
CA VAL A 57 5.37 10.31 1.81
C VAL A 57 3.99 10.37 1.19
N ILE A 58 3.79 9.69 0.10
CA ILE A 58 2.49 9.55 -0.56
C ILE A 58 2.33 8.08 -0.97
N PRO A 59 1.49 7.29 -0.29
CA PRO A 59 1.15 5.95 -0.72
C PRO A 59 0.42 5.96 -2.07
N ILE A 60 0.70 4.98 -2.89
CA ILE A 60 -0.05 4.69 -4.12
C ILE A 60 -0.79 3.37 -3.97
N GLY A 61 -1.98 3.28 -4.54
CA GLY A 61 -2.71 2.03 -4.62
C GLY A 61 -2.27 1.21 -5.82
N ALA A 62 -2.39 -0.11 -5.72
CA ALA A 62 -2.19 -1.00 -6.85
C ALA A 62 -3.13 -2.19 -6.76
N GLU A 63 -3.52 -2.73 -7.91
CA GLU A 63 -4.15 -4.05 -7.95
C GLU A 63 -3.17 -5.14 -7.47
N PRO A 64 -3.67 -6.24 -6.89
CA PRO A 64 -2.82 -7.34 -6.42
C PRO A 64 -1.95 -7.98 -7.51
N ASN A 65 -2.30 -7.80 -8.79
CA ASN A 65 -1.51 -8.25 -9.94
C ASN A 65 -0.45 -7.23 -10.39
N MET A 66 -0.39 -6.04 -9.77
CA MET A 66 0.53 -4.94 -10.08
C MET A 66 0.46 -4.44 -11.54
N LYS A 67 -0.69 -4.61 -12.21
CA LYS A 67 -0.90 -4.09 -13.57
C LYS A 67 -1.48 -2.69 -13.57
N GLU A 68 -2.38 -2.43 -12.65
CA GLU A 68 -3.07 -1.15 -12.49
C GLU A 68 -2.56 -0.43 -11.24
N PHE A 69 -2.26 0.87 -11.39
CA PHE A 69 -1.84 1.73 -10.29
C PHE A 69 -2.82 2.89 -10.13
N LEU A 70 -3.20 3.12 -8.89
CA LEU A 70 -3.97 4.29 -8.50
C LEU A 70 -3.01 5.38 -8.03
N ILE A 71 -2.78 6.36 -8.88
CA ILE A 71 -1.99 7.54 -8.54
C ILE A 71 -2.91 8.53 -7.80
N PRO A 72 -2.63 8.85 -6.53
CA PRO A 72 -3.46 9.75 -5.75
C PRO A 72 -3.56 11.13 -6.39
N GLY A 73 -4.71 11.79 -6.21
CA GLY A 73 -4.91 13.18 -6.65
C GLY A 73 -3.86 14.15 -6.10
N LEU A 74 -3.27 13.82 -4.96
CA LEU A 74 -2.16 14.56 -4.35
C LEU A 74 -0.92 14.63 -5.27
N VAL A 75 -0.56 13.52 -5.94
CA VAL A 75 0.55 13.49 -6.91
C VAL A 75 0.22 14.35 -8.13
N ARG A 76 -1.01 14.26 -8.63
CA ARG A 76 -1.46 15.08 -9.76
C ARG A 76 -1.46 16.58 -9.43
N ARG A 77 -1.82 16.95 -8.20
CA ARG A 77 -1.73 18.35 -7.75
C ARG A 77 -0.30 18.85 -7.74
N LEU A 78 0.67 18.02 -7.27
CA LEU A 78 2.09 18.37 -7.33
C LEU A 78 2.57 18.53 -8.78
N GLU A 79 2.19 17.62 -9.66
CA GLU A 79 2.52 17.68 -11.09
C GLU A 79 2.01 18.98 -11.72
N ALA A 80 0.75 19.38 -11.42
CA ALA A 80 0.15 20.59 -11.92
C ALA A 80 0.87 21.89 -11.50
N THR A 81 1.74 21.84 -10.48
CA THR A 81 2.58 22.99 -10.10
C THR A 81 3.77 23.21 -11.03
N GLY A 82 4.06 22.29 -11.96
CA GLY A 82 5.25 22.33 -12.81
C GLY A 82 6.57 22.05 -12.07
N LYS A 83 6.54 21.79 -10.76
CA LYS A 83 7.73 21.48 -9.98
C LYS A 83 8.24 20.09 -10.33
N LYS A 84 9.54 19.94 -10.52
CA LYS A 84 10.16 18.63 -10.72
C LYS A 84 10.04 17.80 -9.45
N MET A 85 9.52 16.59 -9.58
CA MET A 85 9.46 15.60 -8.49
C MET A 85 10.65 14.65 -8.59
N CYS A 86 11.16 14.26 -7.43
CA CYS A 86 12.18 13.24 -7.27
C CYS A 86 11.68 12.19 -6.28
N TYR A 87 11.94 10.92 -6.56
CA TYR A 87 11.47 9.81 -5.75
C TYR A 87 12.64 9.12 -5.06
N LEU A 88 12.48 8.81 -3.78
CA LEU A 88 13.42 7.98 -3.02
C LEU A 88 12.95 6.53 -3.11
N GLY A 89 13.73 5.72 -3.81
CA GLY A 89 13.49 4.29 -3.94
C GLY A 89 14.13 3.49 -2.80
N VAL A 90 13.74 2.23 -2.71
CA VAL A 90 14.32 1.22 -1.80
C VAL A 90 14.72 0.00 -2.59
N THR A 91 15.70 -0.76 -2.09
CA THR A 91 16.12 -2.02 -2.70
C THR A 91 15.38 -3.21 -2.07
N LYS A 92 15.50 -4.36 -2.71
CA LYS A 92 14.98 -5.61 -2.13
C LYS A 92 15.65 -5.92 -0.80
N GLU A 93 16.95 -5.73 -0.71
CA GLU A 93 17.76 -5.95 0.49
C GLU A 93 17.30 -5.06 1.65
N ASP A 94 16.91 -3.82 1.36
CA ASP A 94 16.36 -2.90 2.37
C ASP A 94 15.04 -3.44 2.95
N ILE A 95 14.15 -3.91 2.08
CA ILE A 95 12.88 -4.51 2.49
C ILE A 95 13.09 -5.80 3.28
N ASP A 96 13.98 -6.69 2.81
CA ASP A 96 14.30 -7.94 3.50
C ASP A 96 14.87 -7.68 4.91
N LYS A 97 15.75 -6.70 5.07
CA LYS A 97 16.29 -6.28 6.38
C LYS A 97 15.19 -5.77 7.31
N LEU A 98 14.26 -4.96 6.79
CA LEU A 98 13.14 -4.47 7.57
C LEU A 98 12.21 -5.60 7.98
N ASN A 99 11.86 -6.50 7.06
CA ASN A 99 11.02 -7.65 7.34
C ASN A 99 11.61 -8.53 8.44
N LYS A 100 12.90 -8.86 8.34
CA LYS A 100 13.61 -9.64 9.38
C LYS A 100 13.60 -8.93 10.73
N LYS A 101 13.82 -7.62 10.75
CA LYS A 101 13.93 -6.84 12.00
C LYS A 101 12.60 -6.64 12.71
N PHE A 102 11.52 -6.45 11.95
CA PHE A 102 10.21 -6.07 12.47
C PHE A 102 9.16 -7.16 12.31
N GLN A 103 9.55 -8.37 11.86
CA GLN A 103 8.64 -9.48 11.53
C GLN A 103 7.50 -9.00 10.61
N ALA A 104 7.86 -8.12 9.65
CA ALA A 104 6.91 -7.56 8.70
C ALA A 104 6.85 -8.41 7.42
N THR A 105 5.83 -8.17 6.61
CA THR A 105 5.57 -8.91 5.37
C THR A 105 5.52 -7.98 4.15
N TRP A 106 6.35 -6.94 4.16
CA TRP A 106 6.45 -6.03 3.01
C TRP A 106 7.09 -6.71 1.82
N ILE A 107 6.67 -6.34 0.65
CA ILE A 107 7.10 -6.91 -0.62
C ILE A 107 7.81 -5.82 -1.41
N HIS A 108 9.00 -6.11 -1.93
CA HIS A 108 9.69 -5.20 -2.84
C HIS A 108 9.11 -5.33 -4.25
N VAL A 109 8.82 -4.20 -4.88
CA VAL A 109 8.35 -4.10 -6.26
C VAL A 109 9.11 -3.01 -6.98
N ASN A 110 9.52 -3.27 -8.22
CA ASN A 110 10.05 -2.25 -9.12
C ASN A 110 8.93 -1.69 -10.00
N LEU A 111 8.61 -0.42 -9.82
CA LEU A 111 7.77 0.32 -10.75
C LEU A 111 8.52 0.49 -12.08
N LYS A 112 7.81 0.30 -13.18
CA LYS A 112 8.35 0.58 -14.51
C LYS A 112 8.58 2.09 -14.67
N PRO A 113 9.51 2.51 -15.55
CA PRO A 113 9.63 3.92 -15.92
C PRO A 113 8.28 4.51 -16.33
N ASN A 114 8.07 5.77 -16.01
CA ASN A 114 6.85 6.53 -16.34
C ASN A 114 5.55 6.02 -15.66
N THR A 115 5.67 5.20 -14.60
CA THR A 115 4.51 4.87 -13.74
C THR A 115 4.05 6.09 -12.94
N LEU A 116 5.01 6.92 -12.50
CA LEU A 116 4.74 8.17 -11.78
C LEU A 116 5.23 9.36 -12.63
N PRO A 117 4.64 10.55 -12.43
CA PRO A 117 5.12 11.77 -13.07
C PRO A 117 6.61 12.01 -12.81
N HIS A 118 7.38 12.39 -13.83
CA HIS A 118 8.83 12.65 -13.77
C HIS A 118 9.72 11.46 -13.35
N GLN A 119 9.16 10.25 -13.28
CA GLN A 119 9.91 9.02 -12.96
C GLN A 119 10.38 8.36 -14.26
N SER A 120 11.56 8.72 -14.73
CA SER A 120 12.16 8.20 -15.99
C SER A 120 12.91 6.89 -15.86
N LYS A 121 13.17 6.41 -14.63
CA LYS A 121 13.91 5.18 -14.32
C LYS A 121 13.06 4.23 -13.49
N PRO A 122 13.35 2.92 -13.48
CA PRO A 122 12.72 2.01 -12.54
C PRO A 122 12.85 2.52 -11.11
N LEU A 123 11.80 2.35 -10.30
CA LEU A 123 11.77 2.80 -8.91
C LEU A 123 11.36 1.63 -8.00
N GLY A 124 12.26 1.21 -7.13
CA GLY A 124 11.95 0.21 -6.11
C GLY A 124 11.09 0.81 -5.00
N ILE A 125 10.01 0.14 -4.66
CA ILE A 125 9.11 0.52 -3.56
C ILE A 125 8.82 -0.68 -2.66
N GLY A 126 8.46 -0.41 -1.41
CA GLY A 126 7.88 -1.41 -0.51
C GLY A 126 6.36 -1.36 -0.59
N VAL A 127 5.75 -2.52 -0.71
CA VAL A 127 4.30 -2.70 -0.82
C VAL A 127 3.81 -3.57 0.33
N ASN A 128 2.67 -3.23 0.91
CA ASN A 128 1.95 -4.08 1.85
C ASN A 128 0.55 -4.38 1.31
N ARG A 129 -0.11 -5.35 1.94
CA ARG A 129 -1.50 -5.67 1.65
C ARG A 129 -2.41 -5.18 2.74
N ALA A 130 -3.58 -4.75 2.36
CA ALA A 130 -4.68 -4.50 3.27
C ALA A 130 -5.56 -5.75 3.35
N TYR A 131 -5.85 -6.19 4.58
CA TYR A 131 -6.75 -7.29 4.87
C TYR A 131 -7.86 -6.83 5.80
N ALA A 132 -9.05 -7.36 5.60
CA ALA A 132 -10.08 -7.33 6.64
C ALA A 132 -9.81 -8.47 7.62
N VAL A 133 -9.67 -8.16 8.90
CA VAL A 133 -9.43 -9.15 9.94
C VAL A 133 -10.62 -9.22 10.90
N VAL A 134 -10.91 -10.41 11.38
CA VAL A 134 -11.95 -10.66 12.36
C VAL A 134 -11.40 -11.45 13.53
N HIS A 135 -12.06 -11.37 14.68
CA HIS A 135 -11.70 -12.20 15.83
C HIS A 135 -11.93 -13.69 15.52
N PRO A 136 -11.11 -14.63 16.05
CA PRO A 136 -11.27 -16.07 15.80
C PRO A 136 -12.65 -16.63 16.14
N THR A 137 -13.38 -16.00 17.09
CA THR A 137 -14.75 -16.39 17.47
C THR A 137 -15.83 -15.80 16.58
N PHE A 138 -15.48 -15.07 15.52
CA PHE A 138 -16.45 -14.57 14.56
C PHE A 138 -17.13 -15.74 13.85
N SER A 139 -18.46 -15.75 13.74
CA SER A 139 -19.14 -16.92 13.20
C SER A 139 -18.93 -17.11 11.71
N ASP A 140 -18.83 -18.36 11.27
CA ASP A 140 -18.68 -18.73 9.85
C ASP A 140 -19.80 -18.16 8.99
N GLU A 141 -21.03 -18.20 9.48
CA GLU A 141 -22.19 -17.64 8.79
C GLU A 141 -22.03 -16.13 8.55
N LYS A 142 -21.57 -15.38 9.55
CA LYS A 142 -21.35 -13.94 9.41
C LYS A 142 -20.19 -13.64 8.45
N ALA A 143 -19.09 -14.36 8.55
CA ALA A 143 -17.95 -14.21 7.66
C ALA A 143 -18.35 -14.50 6.20
N TYR A 144 -19.09 -15.57 5.97
CA TYR A 144 -19.68 -15.88 4.68
C TYR A 144 -20.56 -14.75 4.14
N LYS A 145 -21.52 -14.26 4.96
CA LYS A 145 -22.42 -13.17 4.56
C LYS A 145 -21.68 -11.87 4.24
N VAL A 146 -20.59 -11.55 4.96
CA VAL A 146 -19.76 -10.37 4.67
C VAL A 146 -19.12 -10.47 3.27
N VAL A 147 -18.53 -11.61 2.95
CA VAL A 147 -17.92 -11.82 1.61
C VAL A 147 -18.98 -11.77 0.52
N MET A 148 -20.14 -12.41 0.71
CA MET A 148 -21.24 -12.38 -0.26
C MET A 148 -21.82 -10.97 -0.45
N ALA A 149 -21.92 -10.18 0.62
CA ALA A 149 -22.33 -8.78 0.54
C ALA A 149 -21.34 -7.94 -0.27
N ILE A 150 -20.03 -8.13 -0.03
CA ILE A 150 -18.97 -7.48 -0.81
C ILE A 150 -19.09 -7.88 -2.30
N ALA A 151 -19.28 -9.16 -2.60
CA ALA A 151 -19.46 -9.63 -3.96
C ALA A 151 -20.65 -8.96 -4.67
N LYS A 152 -21.76 -8.83 -3.96
CA LYS A 152 -22.99 -8.18 -4.45
C LYS A 152 -22.78 -6.71 -4.83
N ILE A 153 -22.01 -5.96 -4.02
CA ILE A 153 -21.75 -4.53 -4.27
C ILE A 153 -20.55 -4.27 -5.17
N ALA A 154 -19.70 -5.28 -5.38
CA ALA A 154 -18.44 -5.18 -6.14
C ALA A 154 -18.57 -4.46 -7.50
N PRO A 155 -19.59 -4.73 -8.33
CA PRO A 155 -19.73 -4.04 -9.62
C PRO A 155 -19.86 -2.52 -9.50
N LYS A 156 -20.45 -2.04 -8.39
CA LYS A 156 -20.70 -0.61 -8.15
C LYS A 156 -19.58 0.08 -7.36
N MET A 157 -18.68 -0.67 -6.73
CA MET A 157 -17.67 -0.07 -5.85
C MET A 157 -16.74 0.90 -6.58
N LYS A 158 -16.37 0.62 -7.82
CA LYS A 158 -15.51 1.51 -8.62
C LYS A 158 -16.15 2.89 -8.89
N GLU A 159 -17.46 2.97 -8.86
CA GLU A 159 -18.23 4.22 -9.02
C GLU A 159 -18.28 5.01 -7.71
N LEU A 160 -18.26 4.32 -6.57
CA LEU A 160 -18.40 4.93 -5.26
C LEU A 160 -17.16 5.72 -4.83
N HIS A 161 -15.95 5.23 -5.14
CA HIS A 161 -14.72 5.91 -4.76
C HIS A 161 -13.52 5.47 -5.61
N ALA A 162 -12.62 6.41 -5.90
CA ALA A 162 -11.46 6.19 -6.76
C ALA A 162 -10.53 5.06 -6.27
N LEU A 163 -10.41 4.83 -4.96
CA LEU A 163 -9.59 3.75 -4.39
C LEU A 163 -10.04 2.36 -4.87
N TRP A 164 -11.34 2.18 -5.12
CA TRP A 164 -11.88 0.90 -5.59
C TRP A 164 -11.53 0.57 -7.04
N ARG A 165 -10.94 1.52 -7.78
CA ARG A 165 -10.42 1.25 -9.13
C ARG A 165 -9.23 0.31 -9.13
N ALA A 166 -8.42 0.34 -8.05
CA ALA A 166 -7.30 -0.58 -7.84
C ALA A 166 -7.73 -1.89 -7.15
N TRP A 167 -9.03 -2.15 -7.01
CA TRP A 167 -9.56 -3.34 -6.38
C TRP A 167 -10.24 -4.25 -7.37
N SER A 168 -9.85 -5.51 -7.37
CA SER A 168 -10.43 -6.56 -8.22
C SER A 168 -10.99 -7.68 -7.34
N PRO A 169 -12.31 -7.90 -7.35
CA PRO A 169 -12.95 -8.93 -6.54
C PRO A 169 -12.29 -10.30 -6.67
N GLY A 170 -12.02 -10.75 -7.89
CA GLY A 170 -11.38 -12.04 -8.14
C GLY A 170 -9.92 -12.15 -7.68
N LEU A 171 -9.32 -11.04 -7.22
CA LEU A 171 -7.95 -10.99 -6.69
C LEU A 171 -7.91 -10.80 -5.17
N MET A 172 -9.08 -10.76 -4.49
CA MET A 172 -9.16 -10.62 -3.03
C MET A 172 -8.46 -11.76 -2.28
N THR A 173 -8.38 -12.93 -2.89
CA THR A 173 -7.76 -14.11 -2.29
C THR A 173 -6.27 -14.25 -2.56
N CYS A 174 -5.66 -13.27 -3.25
CA CYS A 174 -4.23 -13.28 -3.49
C CYS A 174 -3.44 -13.25 -2.17
N GLY A 175 -2.62 -14.28 -1.93
CA GLY A 175 -1.82 -14.44 -0.71
C GLY A 175 -2.58 -15.00 0.49
N LEU A 176 -3.81 -15.45 0.30
CA LEU A 176 -4.56 -16.19 1.30
C LEU A 176 -4.34 -17.70 1.15
N SER A 177 -4.33 -18.40 2.29
CA SER A 177 -4.38 -19.85 2.41
C SER A 177 -5.55 -20.23 3.32
N GLU A 178 -5.94 -21.49 3.32
CA GLU A 178 -7.00 -21.95 4.24
C GLU A 178 -6.59 -21.81 5.71
N GLU A 179 -5.29 -21.86 6.01
CA GLU A 179 -4.75 -21.72 7.36
C GLU A 179 -4.88 -20.29 7.91
N ASN A 180 -4.76 -19.28 7.03
CA ASN A 180 -4.79 -17.87 7.43
C ASN A 180 -6.10 -17.15 7.08
N THR A 181 -7.11 -17.90 6.61
CA THR A 181 -8.38 -17.32 6.17
C THR A 181 -9.55 -17.94 6.94
N HIS A 182 -10.47 -17.09 7.39
CA HIS A 182 -11.64 -17.53 8.13
C HIS A 182 -12.46 -18.55 7.32
N PRO A 183 -12.89 -19.72 7.91
CA PRO A 183 -13.54 -20.79 7.16
C PRO A 183 -14.79 -20.35 6.41
N GLY A 184 -15.62 -19.50 7.01
CA GLY A 184 -16.80 -18.95 6.35
C GLY A 184 -16.45 -18.07 5.14
N ALA A 185 -15.34 -17.34 5.19
CA ALA A 185 -14.84 -16.57 4.03
C ALA A 185 -14.29 -17.48 2.93
N VAL A 186 -13.54 -18.54 3.29
CA VAL A 186 -13.06 -19.55 2.32
C VAL A 186 -14.24 -20.18 1.57
N LYS A 187 -15.29 -20.58 2.29
CA LYS A 187 -16.51 -21.12 1.70
C LYS A 187 -17.10 -20.16 0.65
N ALA A 188 -17.29 -18.90 1.03
CA ALA A 188 -17.85 -17.90 0.13
C ALA A 188 -16.94 -17.65 -1.10
N PHE A 189 -15.63 -17.55 -0.92
CA PHE A 189 -14.69 -17.35 -2.03
C PHE A 189 -14.67 -18.55 -2.99
N LYS A 190 -14.80 -19.79 -2.48
CA LYS A 190 -14.90 -21.00 -3.31
C LYS A 190 -16.20 -20.98 -4.13
N GLU A 191 -17.32 -20.65 -3.53
CA GLU A 191 -18.62 -20.55 -4.18
C GLU A 191 -18.65 -19.47 -5.27
N LEU A 192 -18.00 -18.33 -5.03
CA LEU A 192 -17.85 -17.25 -6.02
C LEU A 192 -16.83 -17.56 -7.13
N GLY A 193 -16.12 -18.68 -7.06
CA GLY A 193 -15.05 -19.02 -7.99
C GLY A 193 -13.81 -18.10 -7.87
N TRP A 194 -13.66 -17.41 -6.73
CA TRP A 194 -12.53 -16.49 -6.47
C TRP A 194 -11.35 -17.19 -5.78
N TRP A 195 -11.59 -18.34 -5.14
CA TRP A 195 -10.55 -19.07 -4.42
C TRP A 195 -9.54 -19.71 -5.38
N GLY A 196 -8.27 -19.70 -5.00
CA GLY A 196 -7.21 -20.38 -5.76
C GLY A 196 -6.80 -19.72 -7.08
N GLN A 197 -7.24 -18.51 -7.38
CA GLN A 197 -6.87 -17.81 -8.62
C GLN A 197 -5.43 -17.24 -8.58
N THR A 198 -4.49 -17.98 -7.99
CA THR A 198 -3.10 -17.56 -7.76
C THR A 198 -2.36 -17.18 -9.05
N LYS A 199 -2.70 -17.76 -10.20
CA LYS A 199 -2.12 -17.41 -11.51
C LYS A 199 -2.42 -15.98 -11.95
N LYS A 200 -3.46 -15.35 -11.41
CA LYS A 200 -3.84 -13.96 -11.69
C LYS A 200 -3.20 -12.98 -10.73
N CYS A 201 -2.65 -13.48 -9.61
CA CYS A 201 -1.92 -12.67 -8.66
C CYS A 201 -0.55 -12.29 -9.23
N SER A 202 0.02 -11.18 -8.77
CA SER A 202 1.42 -10.86 -9.07
C SER A 202 2.32 -12.02 -8.63
N PRO A 203 3.43 -12.29 -9.32
CA PRO A 203 4.44 -13.25 -8.89
C PRO A 203 5.16 -12.83 -7.58
N MET A 204 4.54 -11.96 -6.80
CA MET A 204 5.01 -11.61 -5.46
C MET A 204 5.03 -12.88 -4.62
N THR A 205 6.24 -13.33 -4.29
CA THR A 205 6.43 -14.43 -3.35
C THR A 205 5.92 -13.95 -1.98
N TYR A 206 4.81 -14.52 -1.58
CA TYR A 206 4.33 -14.34 -0.21
C TYR A 206 5.28 -15.10 0.72
N PRO A 207 5.65 -14.54 1.87
CA PRO A 207 6.28 -15.34 2.90
C PRO A 207 5.37 -16.53 3.16
N LYS A 208 5.90 -17.74 3.02
CA LYS A 208 5.24 -18.92 3.55
C LYS A 208 5.17 -18.70 5.06
N GLY A 209 3.95 -18.72 5.62
CA GLY A 209 3.71 -18.65 7.05
C GLY A 209 4.43 -19.77 7.78
#